data_c259fbf238349240226f5fdd7d6aa9ae
#
_entry.id   c259fbf238349240226f5fdd7d6aa9ae
#
_cell.length_a   1.000
_cell.length_b   1.000
_cell.length_c   1.000
_cell.angle_alpha   90.00
_cell.angle_beta   90.00
_cell.angle_gamma   90.00
#
_symmetry.space_group_name_H-M   'P 1'
#
loop_
_entity.id
_entity.type
_entity.pdbx_description
1 polymer ?
#
loop_
_entity_poly.entity_id
_entity_poly.type
_entity_poly.pdbx_seq_one_letter_code
_entity_poly.pdbx_strand_id
1 'polypeptide(L)'
;MWSIRDEWRKHRAFREVWVGYLLGAAYLLFSLIQYWRYGFPSSWFEIQQDIYLYGNTLTAFLIVMGLPRLMCCEQEYGTVHTIRVSERGTFLVWRSKLLFAVGYCAAVVAVIGTVNLSFHGGLIGFRDALAPVLESQAFSSELPPLSNLTYCIVQYGFLFLGAVYFAGFVLLAAQITQRTTLTIFLCGGVYLALLGCAAAIHFSIQDIQQPFTLMDLPFLLLQSVSFAAFMSQQNFSHLFIRQWNDIWKPVALVILLSGLEFGASWRLWRRRARA
;
A
#
# COMPACT_ATOMS: atom_id res chain seq x y z
N MET A 1 -16.42 -25.75 -4.95
CA MET A 1 -15.31 -25.09 -5.68
C MET A 1 -15.06 -23.73 -5.01
N TRP A 2 -13.93 -23.55 -4.31
CA TRP A 2 -13.59 -22.27 -3.66
C TRP A 2 -13.37 -21.21 -4.71
N SER A 3 -14.01 -20.06 -4.57
CA SER A 3 -13.94 -18.97 -5.52
C SER A 3 -13.64 -17.64 -4.82
N ILE A 4 -13.16 -16.66 -5.55
CA ILE A 4 -12.97 -15.28 -5.06
C ILE A 4 -14.28 -14.74 -4.48
N ARG A 5 -15.43 -15.16 -5.01
CA ARG A 5 -16.75 -14.77 -4.53
C ARG A 5 -17.00 -15.23 -3.08
N ASP A 6 -16.48 -16.40 -2.69
CA ASP A 6 -16.63 -16.92 -1.33
C ASP A 6 -15.77 -16.12 -0.36
N GLU A 7 -14.55 -15.75 -0.76
CA GLU A 7 -13.69 -14.87 0.04
C GLU A 7 -14.32 -13.47 0.19
N TRP A 8 -14.94 -12.95 -0.85
CA TRP A 8 -15.68 -11.68 -0.78
C TRP A 8 -16.88 -11.73 0.17
N ARG A 9 -17.64 -12.85 0.16
CA ARG A 9 -18.76 -13.04 1.08
C ARG A 9 -18.29 -13.09 2.54
N LYS A 10 -17.21 -13.82 2.81
CA LYS A 10 -16.58 -13.87 4.14
C LYS A 10 -16.13 -12.48 4.59
N HIS A 11 -15.42 -11.78 3.73
CA HIS A 11 -14.89 -10.45 4.03
C HIS A 11 -15.99 -9.48 4.46
N ARG A 12 -17.12 -9.47 3.76
CA ARG A 12 -18.27 -8.61 4.12
C ARG A 12 -19.00 -9.04 5.39
N ALA A 13 -18.85 -10.27 5.83
CA ALA A 13 -19.48 -10.75 7.06
C ALA A 13 -18.74 -10.31 8.33
N PHE A 14 -17.52 -9.80 8.22
CA PHE A 14 -16.70 -9.40 9.36
C PHE A 14 -16.97 -7.96 9.79
N ARG A 15 -17.32 -7.76 11.06
CA ARG A 15 -17.63 -6.43 11.63
C ARG A 15 -16.41 -5.52 11.61
N GLU A 16 -15.22 -6.05 11.86
CA GLU A 16 -13.95 -5.30 11.89
C GLU A 16 -13.66 -4.61 10.55
N VAL A 17 -14.03 -5.25 9.47
CA VAL A 17 -13.88 -4.70 8.10
C VAL A 17 -14.77 -3.47 7.93
N TRP A 18 -16.01 -3.55 8.37
CA TRP A 18 -16.95 -2.41 8.31
C TRP A 18 -16.52 -1.26 9.19
N VAL A 19 -16.01 -1.55 10.39
CA VAL A 19 -15.40 -0.51 11.26
C VAL A 19 -14.23 0.15 10.55
N GLY A 20 -13.36 -0.64 9.89
CA GLY A 20 -12.27 -0.11 9.09
C GLY A 20 -12.74 0.80 7.96
N TYR A 21 -13.77 0.41 7.22
CA TYR A 21 -14.36 1.24 6.16
C TYR A 21 -14.98 2.53 6.69
N LEU A 22 -15.72 2.47 7.79
CA LEU A 22 -16.32 3.65 8.40
C LEU A 22 -15.27 4.64 8.90
N LEU A 23 -14.24 4.16 9.59
CA LEU A 23 -13.13 4.99 10.05
C LEU A 23 -12.31 5.55 8.88
N GLY A 24 -12.07 4.74 7.85
CA GLY A 24 -11.39 5.19 6.64
C GLY A 24 -12.18 6.25 5.88
N ALA A 25 -13.49 6.08 5.75
CA ALA A 25 -14.37 7.08 5.14
C ALA A 25 -14.43 8.37 5.97
N ALA A 26 -14.51 8.26 7.30
CA ALA A 26 -14.47 9.42 8.20
C ALA A 26 -13.16 10.19 8.08
N TYR A 27 -12.02 9.48 8.03
CA TYR A 27 -10.71 10.09 7.82
C TYR A 27 -10.61 10.81 6.47
N LEU A 28 -11.10 10.18 5.39
CA LEU A 28 -11.12 10.79 4.07
C LEU A 28 -12.00 12.04 4.03
N LEU A 29 -13.21 11.97 4.58
CA LEU A 29 -14.11 13.12 4.68
C LEU A 29 -13.49 14.25 5.52
N PHE A 30 -12.85 13.91 6.63
CA PHE A 30 -12.16 14.90 7.45
C PHE A 30 -11.04 15.60 6.68
N SER A 31 -10.21 14.88 5.93
CA SER A 31 -9.14 15.48 5.12
C SER A 31 -9.70 16.41 4.04
N LEU A 32 -10.77 16.00 3.34
CA LEU A 32 -11.43 16.84 2.33
C LEU A 32 -12.07 18.10 2.92
N ILE A 33 -12.71 17.98 4.10
CA ILE A 33 -13.29 19.13 4.80
C ILE A 33 -12.21 20.11 5.25
N GLN A 34 -11.09 19.64 5.78
CA GLN A 34 -9.97 20.49 6.15
C GLN A 34 -9.43 21.22 4.93
N TYR A 35 -9.24 20.53 3.82
CA TYR A 35 -8.80 21.12 2.57
C TYR A 35 -9.72 22.26 2.13
N TRP A 36 -11.03 22.01 2.12
CA TRP A 36 -12.03 23.01 1.75
C TRP A 36 -12.09 24.19 2.72
N ARG A 37 -11.98 23.92 4.02
CA ARG A 37 -12.06 24.95 5.09
C ARG A 37 -10.89 25.93 5.07
N TYR A 38 -9.68 25.43 4.81
CA TYR A 38 -8.49 26.27 4.79
C TYR A 38 -8.26 26.96 3.44
N GLY A 39 -9.07 26.68 2.44
CA GLY A 39 -9.01 27.35 1.13
C GLY A 39 -7.70 27.13 0.39
N PHE A 40 -7.07 25.97 0.57
CA PHE A 40 -5.85 25.66 -0.17
C PHE A 40 -6.14 25.69 -1.69
N PRO A 41 -5.24 26.28 -2.48
CA PRO A 41 -5.40 26.29 -3.93
C PRO A 41 -5.32 24.85 -4.45
N SER A 42 -6.37 24.39 -5.13
CA SER A 42 -6.31 23.09 -5.81
C SER A 42 -5.40 23.21 -7.03
N SER A 43 -4.44 22.31 -7.12
CA SER A 43 -3.50 22.20 -8.23
C SER A 43 -3.18 20.73 -8.50
N TRP A 44 -2.57 20.44 -9.64
CA TRP A 44 -2.08 19.09 -9.92
C TRP A 44 -0.99 18.64 -8.93
N PHE A 45 -0.23 19.59 -8.41
CA PHE A 45 0.76 19.33 -7.37
C PHE A 45 0.10 18.87 -6.06
N GLU A 46 -1.01 19.49 -5.64
CA GLU A 46 -1.76 19.09 -4.46
C GLU A 46 -2.36 17.68 -4.61
N ILE A 47 -2.85 17.32 -5.79
CA ILE A 47 -3.32 15.95 -6.06
C ILE A 47 -2.20 14.94 -5.81
N GLN A 48 -0.98 15.25 -6.25
CA GLN A 48 0.20 14.41 -6.04
C GLN A 48 0.55 14.32 -4.54
N GLN A 49 0.47 15.44 -3.82
CA GLN A 49 0.77 15.51 -2.40
C GLN A 49 -0.23 14.72 -1.56
N ASP A 50 -1.50 14.77 -1.90
CA ASP A 50 -2.56 14.01 -1.23
C ASP A 50 -2.40 12.50 -1.38
N ILE A 51 -1.95 12.03 -2.54
CA ILE A 51 -1.60 10.60 -2.72
C ILE A 51 -0.56 10.19 -1.69
N TYR A 52 0.43 11.03 -1.46
CA TYR A 52 1.49 10.79 -0.51
C TYR A 52 1.01 10.83 0.95
N LEU A 53 0.33 11.90 1.35
CA LEU A 53 -0.05 12.13 2.75
C LEU A 53 -1.22 11.25 3.19
N TYR A 54 -2.33 11.36 2.48
CA TYR A 54 -3.60 10.71 2.87
C TYR A 54 -3.78 9.35 2.21
N GLY A 55 -3.47 9.25 0.93
CA GLY A 55 -3.68 8.03 0.15
C GLY A 55 -2.87 6.86 0.69
N ASN A 56 -1.62 7.08 1.04
CA ASN A 56 -0.72 6.09 1.60
C ASN A 56 -1.22 5.56 2.94
N THR A 57 -1.44 6.47 3.90
CA THR A 57 -1.87 6.12 5.26
C THR A 57 -3.22 5.41 5.25
N LEU A 58 -4.18 5.93 4.47
CA LEU A 58 -5.50 5.33 4.35
C LEU A 58 -5.46 3.95 3.70
N THR A 59 -4.65 3.78 2.66
CA THR A 59 -4.45 2.48 2.00
C THR A 59 -3.87 1.46 2.99
N ALA A 60 -2.83 1.82 3.72
CA ALA A 60 -2.22 0.95 4.72
C ALA A 60 -3.22 0.58 5.84
N PHE A 61 -3.96 1.55 6.35
CA PHE A 61 -5.00 1.34 7.36
C PHE A 61 -6.07 0.34 6.88
N LEU A 62 -6.60 0.53 5.67
CA LEU A 62 -7.63 -0.36 5.11
C LEU A 62 -7.09 -1.77 4.88
N ILE A 63 -5.84 -1.92 4.45
CA ILE A 63 -5.19 -3.23 4.30
C ILE A 63 -5.06 -3.94 5.65
N VAL A 64 -4.58 -3.22 6.69
CA VAL A 64 -4.41 -3.78 8.05
C VAL A 64 -5.76 -4.17 8.67
N MET A 65 -6.82 -3.43 8.41
CA MET A 65 -8.16 -3.78 8.91
C MET A 65 -8.86 -4.86 8.09
N GLY A 66 -8.59 -4.92 6.78
CA GLY A 66 -9.32 -5.78 5.86
C GLY A 66 -8.73 -7.17 5.63
N LEU A 67 -7.42 -7.33 5.61
CA LEU A 67 -6.79 -8.58 5.17
C LEU A 67 -6.44 -9.61 6.26
N PRO A 68 -6.09 -9.26 7.52
CA PRO A 68 -5.67 -10.26 8.52
C PRO A 68 -6.68 -11.38 8.71
N ARG A 69 -7.96 -11.03 8.81
CA ARG A 69 -9.05 -11.99 9.00
C ARG A 69 -9.18 -12.99 7.86
N LEU A 70 -8.83 -12.58 6.66
CA LEU A 70 -8.84 -13.46 5.49
C LEU A 70 -8.00 -14.73 5.68
N MET A 71 -6.85 -14.61 6.38
CA MET A 71 -5.96 -15.74 6.65
C MET A 71 -6.24 -16.41 8.00
N CYS A 72 -6.68 -15.65 8.99
CA CYS A 72 -6.86 -16.17 10.34
C CYS A 72 -8.20 -16.87 10.54
N CYS A 73 -9.23 -16.56 9.74
CA CYS A 73 -10.59 -17.05 9.99
C CYS A 73 -10.71 -18.57 10.02
N GLU A 74 -10.01 -19.30 9.14
CA GLU A 74 -10.07 -20.75 9.14
C GLU A 74 -9.44 -21.37 10.39
N GLN A 75 -8.46 -20.71 10.96
CA GLN A 75 -7.79 -21.17 12.19
C GLN A 75 -8.63 -20.80 13.42
N GLU A 76 -9.14 -19.57 13.47
CA GLU A 76 -9.99 -19.09 14.56
C GLU A 76 -11.31 -19.89 14.65
N TYR A 77 -11.86 -20.33 13.53
CA TYR A 77 -13.07 -21.15 13.48
C TYR A 77 -12.83 -22.68 13.44
N GLY A 78 -11.56 -23.12 13.47
CA GLY A 78 -11.20 -24.54 13.45
C GLY A 78 -11.51 -25.26 12.13
N THR A 79 -11.80 -24.54 11.04
CA THR A 79 -12.18 -25.11 9.74
C THR A 79 -10.99 -25.57 8.88
N VAL A 80 -9.78 -25.41 9.37
CA VAL A 80 -8.55 -25.83 8.66
C VAL A 80 -8.57 -27.32 8.34
N HIS A 81 -9.11 -28.16 9.24
CA HIS A 81 -9.20 -29.61 9.00
C HIS A 81 -10.05 -29.98 7.79
N THR A 82 -11.13 -29.24 7.56
CA THR A 82 -12.01 -29.47 6.38
C THR A 82 -11.29 -29.16 5.06
N ILE A 83 -10.39 -28.17 5.09
CA ILE A 83 -9.59 -27.80 3.90
C ILE A 83 -8.49 -28.85 3.63
N ARG A 84 -7.94 -29.46 4.67
CA ARG A 84 -6.88 -30.48 4.60
C ARG A 84 -7.31 -31.77 3.89
N VAL A 85 -8.57 -32.15 4.03
CA VAL A 85 -9.11 -33.40 3.43
C VAL A 85 -9.10 -33.35 1.90
N SER A 86 -9.02 -32.17 1.30
CA SER A 86 -8.96 -31.98 -0.15
C SER A 86 -7.55 -31.60 -0.59
N GLU A 87 -6.77 -32.54 -1.16
CA GLU A 87 -5.39 -32.28 -1.63
C GLU A 87 -5.28 -31.09 -2.60
N ARG A 88 -6.24 -30.95 -3.51
CA ARG A 88 -6.33 -29.81 -4.42
C ARG A 88 -6.91 -28.55 -3.76
N GLY A 89 -7.66 -28.72 -2.68
CA GLY A 89 -8.31 -27.61 -1.94
C GLY A 89 -7.30 -26.62 -1.34
N THR A 90 -6.19 -27.11 -0.81
CA THR A 90 -5.19 -26.29 -0.14
C THR A 90 -4.60 -25.22 -1.06
N PHE A 91 -4.23 -25.58 -2.29
CA PHE A 91 -3.69 -24.62 -3.26
C PHE A 91 -4.77 -23.65 -3.77
N LEU A 92 -5.96 -24.16 -4.08
CA LEU A 92 -7.05 -23.36 -4.60
C LEU A 92 -7.51 -22.31 -3.57
N VAL A 93 -7.60 -22.70 -2.29
CA VAL A 93 -7.95 -21.76 -1.20
C VAL A 93 -6.88 -20.69 -1.05
N TRP A 94 -5.61 -21.06 -0.99
CA TRP A 94 -4.52 -20.08 -0.89
C TRP A 94 -4.52 -19.12 -2.09
N ARG A 95 -4.64 -19.66 -3.31
CA ARG A 95 -4.71 -18.86 -4.53
C ARG A 95 -5.91 -17.88 -4.52
N SER A 96 -7.08 -18.33 -4.08
CA SER A 96 -8.26 -17.46 -4.04
C SER A 96 -8.08 -16.32 -3.04
N LYS A 97 -7.45 -16.58 -1.89
CA LYS A 97 -7.11 -15.54 -0.90
C LYS A 97 -6.10 -14.53 -1.45
N LEU A 98 -5.08 -15.00 -2.14
CA LEU A 98 -4.10 -14.13 -2.78
C LEU A 98 -4.74 -13.24 -3.85
N LEU A 99 -5.52 -13.83 -4.76
CA LEU A 99 -6.23 -13.07 -5.79
C LEU A 99 -7.23 -12.06 -5.19
N PHE A 100 -7.91 -12.46 -4.11
CA PHE A 100 -8.76 -11.55 -3.37
C PHE A 100 -7.96 -10.38 -2.79
N ALA A 101 -6.82 -10.64 -2.14
CA ALA A 101 -5.99 -9.59 -1.53
C ALA A 101 -5.49 -8.59 -2.58
N VAL A 102 -5.01 -9.05 -3.74
CA VAL A 102 -4.59 -8.18 -4.84
C VAL A 102 -5.79 -7.36 -5.38
N GLY A 103 -6.93 -8.01 -5.61
CA GLY A 103 -8.15 -7.33 -6.05
C GLY A 103 -8.67 -6.31 -5.02
N TYR A 104 -8.54 -6.61 -3.72
CA TYR A 104 -8.86 -5.70 -2.64
C TYR A 104 -7.96 -4.46 -2.65
N CYS A 105 -6.64 -4.63 -2.79
CA CYS A 105 -5.71 -3.52 -2.94
C CYS A 105 -6.06 -2.64 -4.15
N ALA A 106 -6.37 -3.26 -5.29
CA ALA A 106 -6.78 -2.53 -6.49
C ALA A 106 -8.07 -1.71 -6.25
N ALA A 107 -9.06 -2.30 -5.59
CA ALA A 107 -10.31 -1.61 -5.28
C ALA A 107 -10.09 -0.44 -4.30
N VAL A 108 -9.29 -0.63 -3.25
CA VAL A 108 -8.95 0.44 -2.29
C VAL A 108 -8.28 1.61 -2.99
N VAL A 109 -7.24 1.34 -3.78
CA VAL A 109 -6.50 2.39 -4.50
C VAL A 109 -7.39 3.08 -5.54
N ALA A 110 -8.21 2.32 -6.26
CA ALA A 110 -9.14 2.89 -7.24
C ALA A 110 -10.17 3.82 -6.58
N VAL A 111 -10.73 3.46 -5.43
CA VAL A 111 -11.67 4.31 -4.68
C VAL A 111 -10.98 5.58 -4.22
N ILE A 112 -9.81 5.47 -3.57
CA ILE A 112 -9.04 6.63 -3.09
C ILE A 112 -8.69 7.54 -4.28
N GLY A 113 -8.17 6.97 -5.36
CA GLY A 113 -7.79 7.72 -6.56
C GLY A 113 -8.97 8.42 -7.22
N THR A 114 -10.11 7.73 -7.32
CA THR A 114 -11.33 8.33 -7.89
C THR A 114 -11.83 9.49 -7.02
N VAL A 115 -11.85 9.34 -5.70
CA VAL A 115 -12.30 10.40 -4.79
C VAL A 115 -11.36 11.61 -4.86
N ASN A 116 -10.04 11.39 -4.78
CA ASN A 116 -9.05 12.45 -4.85
C ASN A 116 -9.11 13.20 -6.21
N LEU A 117 -9.06 12.47 -7.33
CA LEU A 117 -9.14 13.08 -8.65
C LEU A 117 -10.49 13.78 -8.90
N SER A 118 -11.60 13.24 -8.40
CA SER A 118 -12.91 13.87 -8.58
C SER A 118 -13.03 15.15 -7.75
N PHE A 119 -12.49 15.15 -6.53
CA PHE A 119 -12.54 16.33 -5.65
C PHE A 119 -11.66 17.45 -6.20
N HIS A 120 -10.37 17.22 -6.34
CA HIS A 120 -9.45 18.26 -6.81
C HIS A 120 -9.62 18.59 -8.28
N GLY A 121 -9.80 17.58 -9.13
CA GLY A 121 -10.07 17.78 -10.55
C GLY A 121 -11.36 18.56 -10.79
N GLY A 122 -12.38 18.33 -9.95
CA GLY A 122 -13.63 19.12 -9.97
C GLY A 122 -13.39 20.58 -9.59
N LEU A 123 -12.56 20.87 -8.59
CA LEU A 123 -12.22 22.22 -8.14
C LEU A 123 -11.41 23.00 -9.19
N ILE A 124 -10.44 22.37 -9.83
CA ILE A 124 -9.61 22.99 -10.88
C ILE A 124 -10.27 22.94 -12.27
N GLY A 125 -11.41 22.23 -12.41
CA GLY A 125 -12.10 22.03 -13.69
C GLY A 125 -11.29 21.21 -14.70
N PHE A 126 -10.40 20.30 -14.22
CA PHE A 126 -9.45 19.51 -15.03
C PHE A 126 -8.61 20.35 -16.00
N ARG A 127 -8.41 21.63 -15.69
CA ARG A 127 -7.53 22.50 -16.49
C ARG A 127 -6.13 21.92 -16.49
N ASP A 128 -5.44 22.05 -17.59
CA ASP A 128 -4.03 21.61 -17.76
C ASP A 128 -3.80 20.10 -17.49
N ALA A 129 -4.85 19.26 -17.54
CA ALA A 129 -4.72 17.82 -17.36
C ALA A 129 -3.75 17.17 -18.35
N LEU A 130 -3.72 17.66 -19.58
CA LEU A 130 -2.85 17.20 -20.66
C LEU A 130 -1.56 18.04 -20.77
N ALA A 131 -1.41 19.10 -19.97
CA ALA A 131 -0.18 19.89 -19.95
C ALA A 131 0.97 19.07 -19.33
N PRO A 132 2.22 19.35 -19.70
CA PRO A 132 3.37 18.70 -19.11
C PRO A 132 3.47 18.99 -17.60
N VAL A 133 4.02 18.06 -16.86
CA VAL A 133 4.29 18.23 -15.43
C VAL A 133 5.33 19.34 -15.26
N LEU A 134 4.97 20.41 -14.56
CA LEU A 134 5.85 21.55 -14.27
C LEU A 134 6.50 21.45 -12.89
N GLU A 135 5.84 20.74 -11.96
CA GLU A 135 6.31 20.53 -10.60
C GLU A 135 6.08 19.09 -10.19
N SER A 136 7.06 18.48 -9.57
CA SER A 136 6.97 17.13 -9.04
C SER A 136 7.68 17.04 -7.70
N GLN A 137 7.04 16.41 -6.72
CA GLN A 137 7.67 16.13 -5.43
C GLN A 137 8.76 15.04 -5.53
N ALA A 138 8.64 14.15 -6.51
CA ALA A 138 9.55 13.02 -6.66
C ALA A 138 10.80 13.33 -7.46
N PHE A 139 10.71 14.28 -8.39
CA PHE A 139 11.78 14.57 -9.34
C PHE A 139 12.12 16.05 -9.29
N SER A 140 13.23 16.38 -8.64
CA SER A 140 13.68 17.76 -8.50
C SER A 140 14.57 18.23 -9.66
N SER A 141 15.26 17.32 -10.33
CA SER A 141 16.25 17.64 -11.38
C SER A 141 15.76 17.40 -12.80
N GLU A 142 14.94 16.39 -13.01
CA GLU A 142 14.37 16.05 -14.31
C GLU A 142 12.90 15.70 -14.14
N LEU A 143 12.03 16.55 -14.68
CA LEU A 143 10.59 16.29 -14.65
C LEU A 143 10.25 15.12 -15.59
N PRO A 144 9.29 14.26 -15.21
CA PRO A 144 8.85 13.18 -16.09
C PRO A 144 8.23 13.76 -17.37
N PRO A 145 8.54 13.19 -18.56
CA PRO A 145 7.98 13.64 -19.84
C PRO A 145 6.52 13.16 -19.99
N LEU A 146 5.68 13.48 -19.02
CA LEU A 146 4.29 13.06 -18.92
C LEU A 146 3.38 14.25 -18.74
N SER A 147 2.10 14.07 -19.07
CA SER A 147 1.07 15.02 -18.68
C SER A 147 0.69 14.87 -17.20
N ASN A 148 0.16 15.93 -16.60
CA ASN A 148 -0.26 15.96 -15.21
C ASN A 148 -1.18 14.78 -14.84
N LEU A 149 -2.21 14.52 -15.63
CA LEU A 149 -3.12 13.40 -15.40
C LEU A 149 -2.41 12.05 -15.51
N THR A 150 -1.58 11.87 -16.54
CA THR A 150 -0.85 10.60 -16.73
C THR A 150 0.12 10.36 -15.58
N TYR A 151 0.77 11.40 -15.09
CA TYR A 151 1.68 11.30 -13.94
C TYR A 151 0.92 10.90 -12.66
N CYS A 152 -0.24 11.49 -12.39
CA CYS A 152 -1.08 11.06 -11.26
C CYS A 152 -1.51 9.58 -11.38
N ILE A 153 -1.89 9.13 -12.58
CA ILE A 153 -2.25 7.71 -12.80
C ILE A 153 -1.05 6.81 -12.51
N VAL A 154 0.14 7.19 -12.95
CA VAL A 154 1.38 6.43 -12.64
C VAL A 154 1.62 6.39 -11.13
N GLN A 155 1.42 7.49 -10.41
CA GLN A 155 1.56 7.52 -8.95
C GLN A 155 0.56 6.58 -8.26
N TYR A 156 -0.70 6.50 -8.72
CA TYR A 156 -1.66 5.48 -8.24
C TYR A 156 -1.22 4.06 -8.57
N GLY A 157 -0.55 3.86 -9.71
CA GLY A 157 0.08 2.58 -10.03
C GLY A 157 1.15 2.18 -9.00
N PHE A 158 1.98 3.13 -8.57
CA PHE A 158 2.96 2.90 -7.49
C PHE A 158 2.29 2.66 -6.14
N LEU A 159 1.24 3.42 -5.82
CA LEU A 159 0.44 3.19 -4.62
C LEU A 159 -0.12 1.75 -4.61
N PHE A 160 -0.62 1.27 -5.74
CA PHE A 160 -1.10 -0.09 -5.88
C PHE A 160 0.01 -1.13 -5.69
N LEU A 161 1.18 -0.94 -6.29
CA LEU A 161 2.32 -1.85 -6.11
C LEU A 161 2.76 -1.93 -4.65
N GLY A 162 2.87 -0.78 -3.98
CA GLY A 162 3.18 -0.72 -2.55
C GLY A 162 2.08 -1.37 -1.70
N ALA A 163 0.81 -1.19 -2.07
CA ALA A 163 -0.33 -1.83 -1.41
C ALA A 163 -0.25 -3.36 -1.52
N VAL A 164 0.09 -3.91 -2.68
CA VAL A 164 0.28 -5.36 -2.89
C VAL A 164 1.45 -5.89 -2.07
N TYR A 165 2.55 -5.18 -2.04
CA TYR A 165 3.70 -5.51 -1.21
C TYR A 165 3.34 -5.56 0.27
N PHE A 166 2.72 -4.52 0.80
CA PHE A 166 2.30 -4.49 2.20
C PHE A 166 1.23 -5.55 2.51
N ALA A 167 0.32 -5.83 1.58
CA ALA A 167 -0.63 -6.93 1.71
C ALA A 167 0.07 -8.28 1.82
N GLY A 168 1.15 -8.51 1.06
CA GLY A 168 1.99 -9.70 1.19
C GLY A 168 2.55 -9.87 2.59
N PHE A 169 3.10 -8.79 3.17
CA PHE A 169 3.58 -8.77 4.55
C PHE A 169 2.46 -9.07 5.56
N VAL A 170 1.28 -8.43 5.41
CA VAL A 170 0.12 -8.66 6.29
C VAL A 170 -0.35 -10.11 6.23
N LEU A 171 -0.43 -10.70 5.03
CA LEU A 171 -0.82 -12.10 4.87
C LEU A 171 0.21 -13.06 5.47
N LEU A 172 1.48 -12.77 5.35
CA LEU A 172 2.56 -13.54 5.98
C LEU A 172 2.50 -13.44 7.51
N ALA A 173 2.35 -12.22 8.05
CA ALA A 173 2.19 -11.99 9.47
C ALA A 173 0.95 -12.71 10.04
N ALA A 174 -0.17 -12.67 9.33
CA ALA A 174 -1.40 -13.37 9.70
C ALA A 174 -1.21 -14.89 9.78
N GLN A 175 -0.42 -15.45 8.88
CA GLN A 175 -0.07 -16.87 8.97
C GLN A 175 0.83 -17.18 10.17
N ILE A 176 1.76 -16.30 10.52
CA ILE A 176 2.66 -16.52 11.68
C ILE A 176 1.87 -16.40 12.99
N THR A 177 1.09 -15.36 13.15
CA THR A 177 0.37 -15.05 14.40
C THR A 177 -0.86 -15.91 14.62
N GLN A 178 -1.54 -16.32 13.54
CA GLN A 178 -2.79 -17.10 13.55
C GLN A 178 -3.97 -16.42 14.29
N ARG A 179 -3.83 -15.16 14.66
CA ARG A 179 -4.83 -14.38 15.40
C ARG A 179 -5.03 -13.03 14.72
N THR A 180 -6.25 -12.74 14.32
CA THR A 180 -6.60 -11.50 13.63
C THR A 180 -6.16 -10.25 14.40
N THR A 181 -6.51 -10.16 15.68
CA THR A 181 -6.18 -9.01 16.52
C THR A 181 -4.69 -8.79 16.63
N LEU A 182 -3.91 -9.86 16.89
CA LEU A 182 -2.45 -9.77 17.01
C LEU A 182 -1.82 -9.33 15.68
N THR A 183 -2.34 -9.81 14.56
CA THR A 183 -1.86 -9.39 13.23
C THR A 183 -2.11 -7.90 12.98
N ILE A 184 -3.31 -7.40 13.33
CA ILE A 184 -3.66 -5.98 13.20
C ILE A 184 -2.67 -5.11 14.00
N PHE A 185 -2.43 -5.44 15.28
CA PHE A 185 -1.49 -4.70 16.12
C PHE A 185 -0.04 -4.78 15.61
N LEU A 186 0.39 -5.98 15.21
CA LEU A 186 1.75 -6.17 14.67
C LEU A 186 1.95 -5.36 13.39
N CYS A 187 1.08 -5.52 12.40
CA CYS A 187 1.23 -4.86 11.11
C CYS A 187 1.01 -3.35 11.20
N GLY A 188 0.04 -2.92 11.99
CA GLY A 188 -0.18 -1.50 12.27
C GLY A 188 0.99 -0.86 13.01
N GLY A 189 1.52 -1.54 14.03
CA GLY A 189 2.68 -1.08 14.79
C GLY A 189 3.95 -1.00 13.93
N VAL A 190 4.21 -2.01 13.10
CA VAL A 190 5.33 -1.98 12.14
C VAL A 190 5.17 -0.85 11.14
N TYR A 191 3.97 -0.65 10.57
CA TYR A 191 3.71 0.45 9.66
C TYR A 191 3.98 1.82 10.30
N LEU A 192 3.46 2.05 11.50
CA LEU A 192 3.65 3.31 12.22
C LEU A 192 5.13 3.53 12.60
N ALA A 193 5.84 2.48 13.02
CA ALA A 193 7.27 2.56 13.31
C ALA A 193 8.08 2.93 12.04
N LEU A 194 7.79 2.30 10.90
CA LEU A 194 8.45 2.60 9.64
C LEU A 194 8.12 4.02 9.14
N LEU A 195 6.88 4.46 9.32
CA LEU A 195 6.47 5.84 9.00
C LEU A 195 7.23 6.85 9.88
N GLY A 196 7.34 6.58 11.18
CA GLY A 196 8.11 7.41 12.11
C GLY A 196 9.60 7.46 11.77
N CYS A 197 10.20 6.32 11.40
CA CYS A 197 11.58 6.27 10.93
C CYS A 197 11.76 7.06 9.63
N ALA A 198 10.86 6.91 8.66
CA ALA A 198 10.91 7.66 7.40
C ALA A 198 10.82 9.18 7.64
N ALA A 199 9.92 9.62 8.53
CA ALA A 199 9.82 11.03 8.92
C ALA A 199 11.10 11.54 9.60
N ALA A 200 11.66 10.78 10.55
CA ALA A 200 12.89 11.16 11.24
C ALA A 200 14.07 11.28 10.27
N ILE A 201 14.19 10.37 9.32
CA ILE A 201 15.23 10.41 8.29
C ILE A 201 15.04 11.64 7.39
N HIS A 202 13.81 11.91 6.95
CA HIS A 202 13.50 13.07 6.12
C HIS A 202 13.93 14.37 6.80
N PHE A 203 13.61 14.56 8.08
CA PHE A 203 14.05 15.74 8.85
C PHE A 203 15.56 15.81 9.05
N SER A 204 16.25 14.66 9.17
CA SER A 204 17.70 14.63 9.37
C SER A 204 18.50 14.90 8.10
N ILE A 205 17.98 14.50 6.93
CA ILE A 205 18.70 14.61 5.64
C ILE A 205 18.53 15.98 4.99
N GLN A 206 17.52 16.77 5.36
CA GLN A 206 17.35 18.13 4.81
C GLN A 206 18.56 19.06 5.05
N ASP A 207 19.38 18.77 6.06
CA ASP A 207 20.57 19.56 6.41
C ASP A 207 21.89 19.01 5.85
N ILE A 208 21.90 17.83 5.19
CA ILE A 208 23.16 17.15 4.88
C ILE A 208 23.34 17.00 3.37
N GLN A 209 24.09 17.90 2.77
CA GLN A 209 24.75 17.73 1.46
C GLN A 209 25.95 16.75 1.55
N GLN A 210 25.90 15.76 2.43
CA GLN A 210 27.03 14.84 2.61
C GLN A 210 26.96 13.65 1.63
N PRO A 211 28.11 13.17 1.14
CA PRO A 211 28.15 11.99 0.30
C PRO A 211 27.71 10.75 1.11
N PHE A 212 26.96 9.88 0.45
CA PHE A 212 26.52 8.60 0.97
C PHE A 212 27.64 7.83 1.67
N THR A 213 27.39 7.41 2.91
CA THR A 213 28.30 6.58 3.68
C THR A 213 27.73 5.16 3.86
N LEU A 214 28.61 4.19 4.15
CA LEU A 214 28.21 2.81 4.46
C LEU A 214 27.28 2.72 5.70
N MET A 215 27.32 3.72 6.58
CA MET A 215 26.43 3.81 7.74
C MET A 215 24.98 4.12 7.37
N ASP A 216 24.73 4.67 6.19
CA ASP A 216 23.38 4.96 5.68
C ASP A 216 22.71 3.71 5.09
N LEU A 217 23.48 2.64 4.83
CA LEU A 217 22.96 1.41 4.25
C LEU A 217 21.81 0.75 5.04
N PRO A 218 21.83 0.66 6.38
CA PRO A 218 20.70 0.13 7.15
C PRO A 218 19.44 0.98 6.99
N PHE A 219 19.58 2.30 6.94
CA PHE A 219 18.47 3.22 6.72
C PHE A 219 17.91 3.09 5.31
N LEU A 220 18.76 2.91 4.32
CA LEU A 220 18.37 2.66 2.93
C LEU A 220 17.62 1.34 2.78
N LEU A 221 18.10 0.29 3.40
CA LEU A 221 17.40 -1.00 3.40
C LEU A 221 16.07 -0.89 4.11
N LEU A 222 15.99 -0.18 5.24
CA LEU A 222 14.76 0.05 5.95
C LEU A 222 13.77 0.87 5.12
N GLN A 223 14.23 1.90 4.43
CA GLN A 223 13.42 2.68 3.50
C GLN A 223 12.96 1.87 2.30
N SER A 224 13.84 1.08 1.69
CA SER A 224 13.50 0.26 0.53
C SER A 224 12.50 -0.87 0.85
N VAL A 225 12.51 -1.36 2.08
CA VAL A 225 11.56 -2.36 2.59
C VAL A 225 10.31 -1.71 3.18
N SER A 226 10.36 -0.41 3.47
CA SER A 226 9.23 0.33 4.02
C SER A 226 8.16 0.58 2.96
N PHE A 227 6.95 0.12 3.25
CA PHE A 227 5.78 0.43 2.47
C PHE A 227 5.57 1.95 2.28
N ALA A 228 5.80 2.74 3.35
CA ALA A 228 5.70 4.19 3.32
C ALA A 228 6.73 4.82 2.37
N ALA A 229 7.97 4.34 2.36
CA ALA A 229 9.01 4.85 1.48
C ALA A 229 8.72 4.56 0.00
N PHE A 230 8.14 3.40 -0.27
CA PHE A 230 7.80 3.01 -1.62
C PHE A 230 6.70 3.87 -2.24
N MET A 231 5.77 4.30 -1.42
CA MET A 231 4.70 5.20 -1.83
C MET A 231 5.11 6.68 -1.81
N SER A 232 6.07 7.03 -0.98
CA SER A 232 6.61 8.38 -0.91
C SER A 232 7.82 8.50 -1.82
N GLN A 233 7.65 8.63 -3.09
CA GLN A 233 8.71 8.77 -4.08
C GLN A 233 9.83 9.76 -3.69
N GLN A 234 9.57 10.71 -2.78
CA GLN A 234 10.54 11.66 -2.26
C GLN A 234 11.80 11.02 -1.71
N ASN A 235 11.68 9.92 -0.98
CA ASN A 235 12.85 9.28 -0.37
C ASN A 235 13.65 8.43 -1.36
N PHE A 236 13.00 7.96 -2.42
CA PHE A 236 13.67 7.21 -3.50
C PHE A 236 14.38 8.12 -4.49
N SER A 237 13.88 9.33 -4.72
CA SER A 237 14.44 10.27 -5.69
C SER A 237 15.90 10.63 -5.39
N HIS A 238 16.29 10.69 -4.11
CA HIS A 238 17.65 11.06 -3.74
C HIS A 238 18.68 9.92 -3.82
N LEU A 239 18.22 8.65 -3.80
CA LEU A 239 19.12 7.50 -3.64
C LEU A 239 19.07 6.50 -4.81
N PHE A 240 17.89 6.23 -5.34
CA PHE A 240 17.72 5.21 -6.39
C PHE A 240 17.17 5.76 -7.71
N ILE A 241 16.46 6.88 -7.68
CA ILE A 241 15.85 7.48 -8.86
C ILE A 241 16.40 8.89 -9.03
N ARG A 242 17.52 9.00 -9.71
CA ARG A 242 18.04 10.32 -10.12
C ARG A 242 17.33 10.84 -11.38
N GLN A 243 16.88 9.91 -12.22
CA GLN A 243 16.24 10.19 -13.50
C GLN A 243 14.98 9.37 -13.66
N TRP A 244 14.03 9.87 -14.44
CA TRP A 244 12.80 9.14 -14.77
C TRP A 244 13.08 7.73 -15.30
N ASN A 245 14.15 7.56 -16.07
CA ASN A 245 14.55 6.28 -16.64
C ASN A 245 14.93 5.23 -15.60
N ASP A 246 15.20 5.62 -14.36
CA ASP A 246 15.56 4.69 -13.27
C ASP A 246 14.36 4.11 -12.51
N ILE A 247 13.14 4.53 -12.85
CA ILE A 247 11.90 4.16 -12.16
C ILE A 247 11.63 2.64 -12.15
N TRP A 248 12.20 1.92 -13.10
CA TRP A 248 12.07 0.46 -13.16
C TRP A 248 12.79 -0.27 -12.00
N LYS A 249 13.84 0.34 -11.42
CA LYS A 249 14.64 -0.26 -10.33
C LYS A 249 13.79 -0.53 -9.08
N PRO A 250 13.10 0.47 -8.49
CA PRO A 250 12.21 0.23 -7.36
C PRO A 250 11.02 -0.66 -7.71
N VAL A 251 10.49 -0.58 -8.93
CA VAL A 251 9.41 -1.47 -9.39
C VAL A 251 9.87 -2.93 -9.37
N ALA A 252 11.04 -3.21 -9.95
CA ALA A 252 11.61 -4.56 -9.96
C ALA A 252 11.86 -5.08 -8.54
N LEU A 253 12.39 -4.22 -7.64
CA LEU A 253 12.63 -4.57 -6.24
C LEU A 253 11.33 -4.97 -5.53
N VAL A 254 10.27 -4.20 -5.68
CA VAL A 254 8.98 -4.51 -5.00
C VAL A 254 8.33 -5.75 -5.57
N ILE A 255 8.38 -5.95 -6.86
CA ILE A 255 7.88 -7.18 -7.47
C ILE A 255 8.64 -8.40 -6.91
N LEU A 256 9.97 -8.30 -6.79
CA LEU A 256 10.80 -9.36 -6.21
C LEU A 256 10.42 -9.62 -4.75
N LEU A 257 10.36 -8.56 -3.92
CA LEU A 257 10.02 -8.68 -2.49
C LEU A 257 8.62 -9.24 -2.29
N SER A 258 7.63 -8.75 -3.04
CA SER A 258 6.26 -9.30 -3.00
C SER A 258 6.24 -10.78 -3.42
N GLY A 259 7.01 -11.15 -4.42
CA GLY A 259 7.16 -12.55 -4.83
C GLY A 259 7.75 -13.45 -3.73
N LEU A 260 8.75 -12.93 -3.00
CA LEU A 260 9.35 -13.64 -1.86
C LEU A 260 8.35 -13.80 -0.70
N GLU A 261 7.59 -12.76 -0.37
CA GLU A 261 6.56 -12.82 0.68
C GLU A 261 5.44 -13.80 0.34
N PHE A 262 4.93 -13.76 -0.88
CA PHE A 262 3.92 -14.71 -1.33
C PHE A 262 4.45 -16.14 -1.40
N GLY A 263 5.69 -16.33 -1.82
CA GLY A 263 6.37 -17.61 -1.80
C GLY A 263 6.56 -18.17 -0.37
N ALA A 264 6.96 -17.31 0.58
CA ALA A 264 7.07 -17.67 1.99
C ALA A 264 5.70 -18.01 2.59
N SER A 265 4.68 -17.18 2.29
CA SER A 265 3.30 -17.40 2.68
C SER A 265 2.78 -18.77 2.18
N TRP A 266 3.04 -19.10 0.93
CA TRP A 266 2.69 -20.41 0.37
C TRP A 266 3.38 -21.57 1.09
N ARG A 267 4.70 -21.45 1.35
CA ARG A 267 5.46 -22.50 2.07
C ARG A 267 4.92 -22.74 3.47
N LEU A 268 4.61 -21.67 4.22
CA LEU A 268 4.00 -21.79 5.55
C LEU A 268 2.61 -22.43 5.49
N TRP A 269 1.77 -21.98 4.55
CA TRP A 269 0.45 -22.55 4.34
C TRP A 269 0.52 -24.05 4.04
N ARG A 270 1.40 -24.46 3.13
CA ARG A 270 1.59 -25.87 2.75
C ARG A 270 2.11 -26.72 3.90
N ARG A 271 3.07 -26.22 4.69
CA ARG A 271 3.59 -26.96 5.86
C ARG A 271 2.47 -27.23 6.87
N ARG A 272 1.66 -26.24 7.16
CA ARG A 272 0.54 -26.35 8.10
C ARG A 272 -0.59 -27.25 7.60
N ALA A 273 -0.82 -27.26 6.30
CA ALA A 273 -1.79 -28.17 5.70
C ALA A 273 -1.34 -29.64 5.77
N ARG A 274 -0.06 -29.92 6.00
CA ARG A 274 0.48 -31.28 6.15
C ARG A 274 0.63 -31.75 7.61
N ALA A 275 0.79 -30.83 8.55
CA ALA A 275 0.82 -31.09 9.99
C ALA A 275 -0.59 -31.26 10.57
#